data_04cfcf82bca2fd8d7d12f620d13e6edb
#
_entry.id   04cfcf82bca2fd8d7d12f620d13e6edb
#
_cell.length_a   1.000
_cell.length_b   1.000
_cell.length_c   1.000
_cell.angle_alpha   90.00
_cell.angle_beta   90.00
_cell.angle_gamma   90.00
#
_symmetry.space_group_name_H-M   'P 1'
#
loop_
_entity.id
_entity.type
_entity.pdbx_description
1 polymer ?
#
loop_
_entity_poly.entity_id
_entity_poly.type
_entity_poly.pdbx_seq_one_letter_code
_entity_poly.pdbx_strand_id
1 'polypeptide(L)'
;MFVTKFRGAGQGVKVLIAEIVVALLAREAGLPTPEIALIEVLDAFGSSEPDPEIQDLLRASHGLNFGARYLDVAFNFDSNAAQDFVTPDLAAKIVWLDAYVTNPDRTHRNPNLMVYGRKPYLIDHGAALYAQHDWASVDEKRTRAAFPLIKDHMLLSRADDIRAADEELAPRFTPEVIRGVLNAVPDDFLSSAALRSDFNSPDAARDRYAEYLMTRVKNPRAFVDEAIAAKDRGANTPLRRVMSRR
;
A
#
# COMPACT_ATOMS: atom_id res chain seq x y z
N MET A 1 21.52 -1.63 -4.23
CA MET A 1 20.77 -0.95 -5.29
C MET A 1 19.35 -0.73 -4.79
N PHE A 2 18.72 0.40 -5.18
CA PHE A 2 17.33 0.74 -4.83
C PHE A 2 16.56 1.13 -6.08
N VAL A 3 15.28 0.80 -6.12
CA VAL A 3 14.31 1.34 -7.07
C VAL A 3 13.75 2.60 -6.45
N THR A 4 13.91 3.73 -7.11
CA THR A 4 13.50 5.04 -6.58
C THR A 4 12.18 5.47 -7.19
N LYS A 5 11.23 5.88 -6.34
CA LYS A 5 10.02 6.60 -6.75
C LYS A 5 10.24 8.08 -6.49
N PHE A 6 10.17 8.85 -7.56
CA PHE A 6 10.45 10.27 -7.53
C PHE A 6 9.25 11.10 -7.08
N ARG A 7 9.50 12.09 -6.21
CA ARG A 7 8.46 13.01 -5.71
C ARG A 7 7.84 13.90 -6.80
N GLY A 8 8.59 14.14 -7.87
CA GLY A 8 8.12 14.89 -9.03
C GLY A 8 7.30 14.06 -10.02
N ALA A 9 7.20 12.74 -9.82
CA ALA A 9 6.47 11.86 -10.72
C ALA A 9 4.99 11.73 -10.32
N GLY A 10 4.11 11.62 -11.32
CA GLY A 10 2.73 11.20 -11.18
C GLY A 10 1.94 11.94 -10.09
N GLN A 11 1.52 11.21 -9.05
CA GLN A 11 0.66 11.74 -7.98
C GLN A 11 1.43 12.43 -6.83
N GLY A 12 2.74 12.62 -6.99
CA GLY A 12 3.56 13.39 -6.06
C GLY A 12 3.79 12.74 -4.70
N VAL A 13 4.03 13.58 -3.69
CA VAL A 13 4.50 13.17 -2.36
C VAL A 13 3.51 12.28 -1.59
N LYS A 14 2.20 12.42 -1.81
CA LYS A 14 1.18 11.56 -1.15
C LYS A 14 1.40 10.08 -1.46
N VAL A 15 1.84 9.75 -2.67
CA VAL A 15 2.23 8.37 -3.04
C VAL A 15 3.42 7.90 -2.22
N LEU A 16 4.45 8.73 -2.03
CA LEU A 16 5.64 8.37 -1.26
C LEU A 16 5.31 8.16 0.23
N ILE A 17 4.38 8.94 0.79
CA ILE A 17 3.87 8.72 2.14
C ILE A 17 3.19 7.36 2.25
N ALA A 18 2.32 7.02 1.30
CA ALA A 18 1.65 5.72 1.28
C ALA A 18 2.66 4.56 1.17
N GLU A 19 3.69 4.69 0.32
CA GLU A 19 4.77 3.70 0.21
C GLU A 19 5.46 3.45 1.55
N ILE A 20 5.88 4.50 2.26
CA ILE A 20 6.56 4.37 3.55
C ILE A 20 5.63 3.76 4.58
N VAL A 21 4.44 4.34 4.76
CA VAL A 21 3.51 3.93 5.82
C VAL A 21 3.09 2.49 5.64
N VAL A 22 2.68 2.11 4.42
CA VAL A 22 2.16 0.75 4.19
C VAL A 22 3.28 -0.29 4.20
N ALA A 23 4.47 0.01 3.67
CA ALA A 23 5.62 -0.90 3.78
C ALA A 23 5.98 -1.17 5.25
N LEU A 24 5.97 -0.15 6.10
CA LEU A 24 6.26 -0.32 7.53
C LEU A 24 5.13 -1.06 8.26
N LEU A 25 3.85 -0.75 7.98
CA LEU A 25 2.72 -1.52 8.52
C LEU A 25 2.76 -2.99 8.07
N ALA A 26 3.15 -3.26 6.83
CA ALA A 26 3.34 -4.63 6.34
C ALA A 26 4.41 -5.38 7.16
N ARG A 27 5.52 -4.72 7.48
CA ARG A 27 6.59 -5.30 8.33
C ARG A 27 6.09 -5.59 9.75
N GLU A 28 5.32 -4.70 10.35
CA GLU A 28 4.69 -4.92 11.67
C GLU A 28 3.68 -6.08 11.63
N ALA A 29 3.02 -6.28 10.49
CA ALA A 29 2.17 -7.43 10.24
C ALA A 29 2.97 -8.74 10.01
N GLY A 30 4.30 -8.69 9.90
CA GLY A 30 5.13 -9.84 9.56
C GLY A 30 5.07 -10.23 8.08
N LEU A 31 4.62 -9.33 7.21
CA LEU A 31 4.52 -9.56 5.78
C LEU A 31 5.82 -9.16 5.06
N PRO A 32 6.30 -9.97 4.10
CA PRO A 32 7.52 -9.65 3.38
C PRO A 32 7.35 -8.39 2.50
N THR A 33 8.23 -7.42 2.67
CA THR A 33 8.34 -6.21 1.87
C THR A 33 9.81 -5.87 1.69
N PRO A 34 10.25 -5.26 0.58
CA PRO A 34 11.61 -4.81 0.44
C PRO A 34 12.00 -3.83 1.55
N GLU A 35 13.29 -3.81 1.89
CA GLU A 35 13.85 -2.76 2.73
C GLU A 35 13.64 -1.41 2.05
N ILE A 36 13.21 -0.41 2.82
CA ILE A 36 12.97 0.94 2.32
C ILE A 36 14.09 1.89 2.75
N ALA A 37 14.34 2.91 1.95
CA ALA A 37 15.30 3.97 2.22
C ALA A 37 14.75 5.32 1.74
N LEU A 38 15.27 6.39 2.31
CA LEU A 38 15.10 7.73 1.78
C LEU A 38 16.29 8.03 0.87
N ILE A 39 16.01 8.44 -0.35
CA ILE A 39 16.99 8.75 -1.38
C ILE A 39 16.97 10.26 -1.63
N GLU A 40 18.07 10.92 -1.33
CA GLU A 40 18.22 12.34 -1.62
C GLU A 40 18.69 12.53 -3.07
N VAL A 41 17.93 13.28 -3.83
CA VAL A 41 18.28 13.72 -5.18
C VAL A 41 18.82 15.14 -5.09
N LEU A 42 20.12 15.30 -5.36
CA LEU A 42 20.82 16.58 -5.30
C LEU A 42 20.51 17.45 -6.53
N ASP A 43 20.60 18.77 -6.39
CA ASP A 43 20.32 19.75 -7.46
C ASP A 43 21.14 19.53 -8.73
N ALA A 44 22.37 19.03 -8.60
CA ALA A 44 23.25 18.73 -9.73
C ALA A 44 22.87 17.43 -10.45
N PHE A 45 22.02 16.59 -9.84
CA PHE A 45 21.64 15.30 -10.41
C PHE A 45 20.75 15.51 -11.64
N GLY A 46 21.10 14.84 -12.75
CA GLY A 46 20.38 14.99 -14.00
C GLY A 46 20.74 16.21 -14.84
N SER A 47 21.71 17.05 -14.42
CA SER A 47 22.14 18.21 -15.22
C SER A 47 22.72 17.84 -16.58
N SER A 48 23.23 16.63 -16.75
CA SER A 48 23.75 16.05 -17.99
C SER A 48 22.75 15.13 -18.71
N GLU A 49 21.53 14.99 -18.20
CA GLU A 49 20.49 14.19 -18.83
C GLU A 49 20.06 14.82 -20.15
N PRO A 50 20.17 14.12 -21.30
CA PRO A 50 19.86 14.68 -22.60
C PRO A 50 18.36 14.77 -22.89
N ASP A 51 17.53 13.93 -22.24
CA ASP A 51 16.08 13.95 -22.43
C ASP A 51 15.45 15.04 -21.56
N PRO A 52 14.79 16.06 -22.16
CA PRO A 52 14.20 17.15 -21.41
C PRO A 52 13.10 16.73 -20.44
N GLU A 53 12.31 15.70 -20.77
CA GLU A 53 11.23 15.22 -19.89
C GLU A 53 11.83 14.54 -18.65
N ILE A 54 12.88 13.74 -18.82
CA ILE A 54 13.60 13.11 -17.72
C ILE A 54 14.30 14.20 -16.88
N GLN A 55 14.91 15.19 -17.55
CA GLN A 55 15.57 16.30 -16.85
C GLN A 55 14.59 17.10 -15.99
N ASP A 56 13.40 17.42 -16.51
CA ASP A 56 12.36 18.13 -15.78
C ASP A 56 11.82 17.28 -14.60
N LEU A 57 11.64 15.98 -14.81
CA LEU A 57 11.28 15.04 -13.72
C LEU A 57 12.33 15.07 -12.60
N LEU A 58 13.61 14.99 -12.95
CA LEU A 58 14.70 14.99 -11.96
C LEU A 58 14.78 16.32 -11.20
N ARG A 59 14.60 17.46 -11.89
CA ARG A 59 14.52 18.79 -11.25
C ARG A 59 13.33 18.88 -10.28
N ALA A 60 12.15 18.39 -10.67
CA ALA A 60 10.98 18.35 -9.81
C ALA A 60 11.14 17.37 -8.62
N SER A 61 12.16 16.53 -8.67
CA SER A 61 12.42 15.47 -7.67
C SER A 61 13.57 15.79 -6.73
N HIS A 62 14.14 17.01 -6.75
CA HIS A 62 15.16 17.42 -5.80
C HIS A 62 14.70 17.25 -4.35
N GLY A 63 15.62 16.85 -3.47
CA GLY A 63 15.36 16.52 -2.08
C GLY A 63 15.04 15.04 -1.87
N LEU A 64 14.29 14.74 -0.81
CA LEU A 64 14.02 13.36 -0.41
C LEU A 64 13.02 12.68 -1.33
N ASN A 65 13.29 11.42 -1.64
CA ASN A 65 12.47 10.52 -2.44
C ASN A 65 12.38 9.15 -1.75
N PHE A 66 11.43 8.31 -2.17
CA PHE A 66 11.29 6.95 -1.65
C PHE A 66 12.16 5.99 -2.44
N GLY A 67 12.85 5.08 -1.75
CA GLY A 67 13.58 3.97 -2.34
C GLY A 67 13.16 2.64 -1.75
N ALA A 68 12.94 1.64 -2.60
CA ALA A 68 12.79 0.24 -2.21
C ALA A 68 14.00 -0.56 -2.66
N ARG A 69 14.54 -1.42 -1.78
CA ARG A 69 15.69 -2.28 -2.14
C ARG A 69 15.36 -3.10 -3.38
N TYR A 70 16.24 -3.05 -4.36
CA TYR A 70 16.14 -3.89 -5.54
C TYR A 70 16.33 -5.35 -5.14
N LEU A 71 15.38 -6.18 -5.52
CA LEU A 71 15.40 -7.63 -5.27
C LEU A 71 16.01 -8.30 -6.51
N ASP A 72 17.30 -8.58 -6.43
CA ASP A 72 18.02 -9.23 -7.53
C ASP A 72 17.45 -10.63 -7.79
N VAL A 73 17.31 -11.00 -9.06
CA VAL A 73 16.69 -12.26 -9.53
C VAL A 73 15.26 -12.52 -9.03
N ALA A 74 14.56 -11.50 -8.51
CA ALA A 74 13.13 -11.61 -8.26
C ALA A 74 12.36 -11.62 -9.59
N PHE A 75 11.22 -12.29 -9.60
CA PHE A 75 10.31 -12.29 -10.74
C PHE A 75 8.92 -11.79 -10.34
N ASN A 76 8.20 -11.22 -11.31
CA ASN A 76 6.84 -10.77 -11.09
C ASN A 76 5.94 -11.95 -10.72
N PHE A 77 5.05 -11.71 -9.76
CA PHE A 77 4.06 -12.71 -9.39
C PHE A 77 3.12 -12.98 -10.56
N ASP A 78 3.07 -14.23 -10.99
CA ASP A 78 2.05 -14.75 -11.88
C ASP A 78 1.14 -15.71 -11.11
N SER A 79 -0.16 -15.51 -11.19
CA SER A 79 -1.14 -16.28 -10.41
C SER A 79 -1.11 -17.79 -10.70
N ASN A 80 -0.64 -18.19 -11.89
CA ASN A 80 -0.54 -19.60 -12.27
C ASN A 80 0.81 -20.21 -11.87
N ALA A 81 1.90 -19.48 -12.08
CA ALA A 81 3.26 -19.98 -11.85
C ALA A 81 3.72 -19.82 -10.39
N ALA A 82 3.22 -18.82 -9.68
CA ALA A 82 3.68 -18.47 -8.33
C ALA A 82 2.69 -18.83 -7.22
N GLN A 83 1.63 -19.56 -7.52
CA GLN A 83 0.61 -19.98 -6.53
C GLN A 83 1.21 -20.69 -5.31
N ASP A 84 2.28 -21.47 -5.50
CA ASP A 84 2.91 -22.24 -4.45
C ASP A 84 3.72 -21.39 -3.47
N PHE A 85 3.92 -20.10 -3.77
CA PHE A 85 4.67 -19.19 -2.91
C PHE A 85 3.79 -18.38 -1.96
N VAL A 86 2.46 -18.39 -2.17
CA VAL A 86 1.51 -17.70 -1.30
C VAL A 86 0.58 -18.73 -0.68
N THR A 87 0.78 -19.00 0.62
CA THR A 87 -0.13 -19.88 1.36
C THR A 87 -1.49 -19.23 1.56
N PRO A 88 -2.57 -19.98 1.77
CA PRO A 88 -3.89 -19.41 2.04
C PRO A 88 -3.92 -18.49 3.28
N ASP A 89 -3.20 -18.82 4.35
CA ASP A 89 -3.04 -17.96 5.52
C ASP A 89 -2.35 -16.63 5.17
N LEU A 90 -1.22 -16.70 4.44
CA LEU A 90 -0.52 -15.50 3.99
C LEU A 90 -1.40 -14.63 3.07
N ALA A 91 -2.19 -15.24 2.20
CA ALA A 91 -3.16 -14.54 1.36
C ALA A 91 -4.20 -13.79 2.20
N ALA A 92 -4.73 -14.44 3.26
CA ALA A 92 -5.69 -13.80 4.17
C ALA A 92 -5.09 -12.58 4.88
N LYS A 93 -3.85 -12.67 5.34
CA LYS A 93 -3.12 -11.55 5.98
C LYS A 93 -2.86 -10.40 5.01
N ILE A 94 -2.50 -10.68 3.76
CA ILE A 94 -2.29 -9.65 2.72
C ILE A 94 -3.62 -8.97 2.38
N VAL A 95 -4.69 -9.73 2.18
CA VAL A 95 -6.04 -9.19 1.94
C VAL A 95 -6.49 -8.31 3.10
N TRP A 96 -6.26 -8.75 4.33
CA TRP A 96 -6.59 -7.97 5.52
C TRP A 96 -5.83 -6.64 5.54
N LEU A 97 -4.51 -6.66 5.29
CA LEU A 97 -3.70 -5.44 5.29
C LEU A 97 -4.18 -4.46 4.20
N ASP A 98 -4.37 -4.93 2.96
CA ASP A 98 -4.80 -4.07 1.86
C ASP A 98 -6.22 -3.50 2.09
N ALA A 99 -7.12 -4.24 2.73
CA ALA A 99 -8.42 -3.73 3.15
C ALA A 99 -8.30 -2.69 4.28
N TYR A 100 -7.40 -2.91 5.24
CA TYR A 100 -7.12 -1.99 6.33
C TYR A 100 -6.58 -0.64 5.82
N VAL A 101 -5.60 -0.67 4.92
CA VAL A 101 -4.98 0.55 4.37
C VAL A 101 -5.69 1.08 3.12
N THR A 102 -6.82 0.49 2.74
CA THR A 102 -7.61 0.87 1.55
C THR A 102 -6.79 0.87 0.26
N ASN A 103 -6.06 -0.20 -0.01
CA ASN A 103 -5.28 -0.36 -1.24
C ASN A 103 -6.14 -1.00 -2.36
N PRO A 104 -6.52 -0.27 -3.42
CA PRO A 104 -7.34 -0.80 -4.50
C PRO A 104 -6.54 -1.48 -5.61
N ASP A 105 -5.19 -1.39 -5.58
CA ASP A 105 -4.37 -1.62 -6.76
C ASP A 105 -3.71 -3.00 -6.81
N ARG A 106 -3.89 -3.85 -5.78
CA ARG A 106 -3.39 -5.23 -5.83
C ARG A 106 -4.39 -6.16 -6.50
N THR A 107 -4.45 -6.09 -7.82
CA THR A 107 -5.45 -6.78 -8.64
C THR A 107 -4.81 -7.83 -9.56
N HIS A 108 -5.62 -8.63 -10.24
CA HIS A 108 -5.12 -9.59 -11.25
C HIS A 108 -4.38 -8.92 -12.42
N ARG A 109 -4.67 -7.65 -12.72
CA ARG A 109 -3.97 -6.88 -13.78
C ARG A 109 -2.69 -6.26 -13.27
N ASN A 110 -2.65 -5.93 -12.00
CA ASN A 110 -1.52 -5.32 -11.34
C ASN A 110 -1.26 -6.03 -10.00
N PRO A 111 -0.53 -7.14 -10.01
CA PRO A 111 -0.34 -7.94 -8.81
C PRO A 111 0.36 -7.21 -7.67
N ASN A 112 1.26 -6.27 -7.97
CA ASN A 112 2.09 -5.56 -6.99
C ASN A 112 2.75 -6.52 -5.98
N LEU A 113 3.16 -7.67 -6.50
CA LEU A 113 3.88 -8.73 -5.79
C LEU A 113 5.05 -9.22 -6.63
N MET A 114 6.16 -9.47 -5.98
CA MET A 114 7.32 -10.15 -6.56
C MET A 114 7.63 -11.41 -5.78
N VAL A 115 8.20 -12.42 -6.43
CA VAL A 115 8.73 -13.60 -5.74
C VAL A 115 10.25 -13.49 -5.66
N TYR A 116 10.77 -13.48 -4.44
CA TYR A 116 12.19 -13.44 -4.15
C TYR A 116 12.53 -14.46 -3.07
N GLY A 117 13.55 -15.31 -3.32
CA GLY A 117 13.93 -16.34 -2.37
C GLY A 117 12.77 -17.27 -1.96
N ARG A 118 11.87 -17.61 -2.90
CA ARG A 118 10.64 -18.41 -2.69
C ARG A 118 9.60 -17.78 -1.76
N LYS A 119 9.66 -16.48 -1.54
CA LYS A 119 8.68 -15.73 -0.75
C LYS A 119 8.05 -14.63 -1.58
N PRO A 120 6.74 -14.35 -1.43
CA PRO A 120 6.12 -13.20 -2.04
C PRO A 120 6.55 -11.93 -1.29
N TYR A 121 6.93 -10.90 -2.02
CA TYR A 121 7.24 -9.57 -1.50
C TYR A 121 6.19 -8.59 -1.97
N LEU A 122 5.59 -7.86 -1.02
CA LEU A 122 4.65 -6.80 -1.32
C LEU A 122 5.41 -5.57 -1.78
N ILE A 123 5.03 -5.04 -2.93
CA ILE A 123 5.60 -3.83 -3.52
C ILE A 123 4.49 -2.88 -3.96
N ASP A 124 4.86 -1.65 -4.29
CA ASP A 124 3.98 -0.64 -4.89
C ASP A 124 2.70 -0.38 -4.07
N HIS A 125 2.88 0.34 -2.97
CA HIS A 125 1.80 0.69 -2.04
C HIS A 125 1.21 2.09 -2.30
N GLY A 126 1.66 2.77 -3.34
CA GLY A 126 1.35 4.17 -3.58
C GLY A 126 -0.13 4.51 -3.75
N ALA A 127 -0.96 3.55 -4.16
CA ALA A 127 -2.40 3.72 -4.30
C ALA A 127 -3.19 3.55 -2.98
N ALA A 128 -2.52 3.10 -1.91
CA ALA A 128 -3.15 2.92 -0.60
C ALA A 128 -3.43 4.27 0.09
N LEU A 129 -4.10 4.20 1.24
CA LEU A 129 -4.48 5.37 2.04
C LEU A 129 -5.31 6.37 1.22
N TYR A 130 -6.26 5.86 0.44
CA TYR A 130 -7.05 6.68 -0.50
C TYR A 130 -7.68 7.93 0.15
N ALA A 131 -7.97 7.88 1.44
CA ALA A 131 -8.47 9.01 2.23
C ALA A 131 -7.58 10.26 2.16
N GLN A 132 -6.26 10.08 1.96
CA GLN A 132 -5.29 11.18 1.91
C GLN A 132 -5.49 12.17 0.76
N HIS A 133 -6.27 11.80 -0.25
CA HIS A 133 -6.52 12.67 -1.41
C HIS A 133 -7.62 13.69 -1.15
N ASP A 134 -8.45 13.49 -0.09
CA ASP A 134 -9.57 14.38 0.27
C ASP A 134 -9.87 14.31 1.78
N TRP A 135 -8.92 14.75 2.60
CA TRP A 135 -9.06 14.73 4.07
C TRP A 135 -10.27 15.51 4.58
N ALA A 136 -10.68 16.56 3.88
CA ALA A 136 -11.80 17.40 4.29
C ALA A 136 -13.12 16.63 4.33
N SER A 137 -13.27 15.59 3.50
CA SER A 137 -14.50 14.77 3.45
C SER A 137 -14.43 13.52 4.34
N VAL A 138 -13.30 13.26 5.01
CA VAL A 138 -13.09 12.05 5.80
C VAL A 138 -13.52 12.29 7.25
N ASP A 139 -14.76 11.97 7.56
CA ASP A 139 -15.31 11.89 8.92
C ASP A 139 -15.10 10.49 9.53
N GLU A 140 -15.57 10.28 10.77
CA GLU A 140 -15.49 8.98 11.45
C GLU A 140 -16.26 7.90 10.68
N LYS A 141 -17.43 8.21 10.15
CA LYS A 141 -18.25 7.27 9.39
C LYS A 141 -17.51 6.79 8.14
N ARG A 142 -16.91 7.70 7.38
CA ARG A 142 -16.12 7.38 6.19
C ARG A 142 -14.85 6.62 6.55
N THR A 143 -14.18 6.98 7.66
CA THR A 143 -13.01 6.24 8.16
C THR A 143 -13.35 4.79 8.49
N ARG A 144 -14.53 4.53 9.10
CA ARG A 144 -14.99 3.19 9.46
C ARG A 144 -15.68 2.44 8.33
N ALA A 145 -15.86 3.07 7.18
CA ALA A 145 -16.56 2.45 6.05
C ALA A 145 -15.88 1.16 5.60
N ALA A 146 -16.69 0.24 5.11
CA ALA A 146 -16.24 -0.92 4.37
C ALA A 146 -15.38 -0.51 3.16
N PHE A 147 -14.61 -1.46 2.63
CA PHE A 147 -13.77 -1.24 1.46
C PHE A 147 -14.21 -2.16 0.30
N PRO A 148 -15.27 -1.82 -0.46
CA PRO A 148 -15.84 -2.69 -1.47
C PRO A 148 -14.90 -3.06 -2.63
N LEU A 149 -13.85 -2.26 -2.89
CA LEU A 149 -12.85 -2.55 -3.92
C LEU A 149 -12.01 -3.78 -3.60
N ILE A 150 -12.03 -4.28 -2.36
CA ILE A 150 -11.38 -5.52 -1.98
C ILE A 150 -11.86 -6.74 -2.78
N LYS A 151 -13.06 -6.67 -3.38
CA LYS A 151 -13.61 -7.72 -4.25
C LYS A 151 -12.72 -8.03 -5.45
N ASP A 152 -11.93 -7.04 -5.91
CA ASP A 152 -11.06 -7.15 -7.08
C ASP A 152 -9.63 -7.58 -6.71
N HIS A 153 -9.39 -7.82 -5.40
CA HIS A 153 -8.06 -8.19 -4.90
C HIS A 153 -7.65 -9.57 -5.38
N MET A 154 -6.45 -9.66 -5.97
CA MET A 154 -5.97 -10.85 -6.65
C MET A 154 -5.85 -12.10 -5.78
N LEU A 155 -5.61 -11.95 -4.48
CA LEU A 155 -5.49 -13.06 -3.53
C LEU A 155 -6.77 -13.38 -2.78
N LEU A 156 -7.89 -12.67 -3.03
CA LEU A 156 -9.12 -12.82 -2.25
C LEU A 156 -9.69 -14.24 -2.32
N SER A 157 -9.72 -14.83 -3.52
CA SER A 157 -10.21 -16.21 -3.71
C SER A 157 -9.30 -17.27 -3.08
N ARG A 158 -8.02 -16.92 -2.83
CA ARG A 158 -7.04 -17.80 -2.23
C ARG A 158 -6.93 -17.62 -0.71
N ALA A 159 -7.38 -16.51 -0.19
CA ALA A 159 -7.36 -16.22 1.24
C ALA A 159 -8.14 -17.29 2.01
N ASP A 160 -7.56 -17.79 3.11
CA ASP A 160 -8.24 -18.73 4.00
C ASP A 160 -9.17 -17.96 4.96
N ASP A 161 -8.94 -18.02 6.23
CA ASP A 161 -9.75 -17.38 7.25
C ASP A 161 -9.31 -15.93 7.50
N ILE A 162 -10.01 -14.99 6.85
CA ILE A 162 -9.76 -13.54 7.02
C ILE A 162 -10.10 -13.10 8.45
N ARG A 163 -11.03 -13.78 9.13
CA ARG A 163 -11.36 -13.47 10.52
C ARG A 163 -10.21 -13.87 11.47
N ALA A 164 -9.61 -15.02 11.26
CA ALA A 164 -8.43 -15.43 12.02
C ALA A 164 -7.24 -14.47 11.76
N ALA A 165 -7.05 -14.04 10.51
CA ALA A 165 -6.05 -13.00 10.21
C ALA A 165 -6.34 -11.67 10.94
N ASP A 166 -7.60 -11.27 11.08
CA ASP A 166 -8.00 -10.09 11.84
C ASP A 166 -7.69 -10.21 13.33
N GLU A 167 -7.99 -11.36 13.93
CA GLU A 167 -7.71 -11.65 15.34
C GLU A 167 -6.20 -11.63 15.64
N GLU A 168 -5.38 -12.09 14.68
CA GLU A 168 -3.93 -12.08 14.82
C GLU A 168 -3.31 -10.69 14.60
N LEU A 169 -3.77 -9.98 13.54
CA LEU A 169 -3.09 -8.76 13.09
C LEU A 169 -3.57 -7.49 13.79
N ALA A 170 -4.88 -7.35 14.05
CA ALA A 170 -5.41 -6.11 14.61
C ALA A 170 -4.78 -5.71 15.95
N PRO A 171 -4.47 -6.65 16.88
CA PRO A 171 -3.79 -6.31 18.14
C PRO A 171 -2.35 -5.80 17.96
N ARG A 172 -1.70 -6.06 16.83
CA ARG A 172 -0.33 -5.58 16.54
C ARG A 172 -0.29 -4.08 16.25
N PHE A 173 -1.38 -3.51 15.74
CA PHE A 173 -1.46 -2.10 15.34
C PHE A 173 -1.90 -1.22 16.50
N THR A 174 -1.09 -1.21 17.56
CA THR A 174 -1.30 -0.33 18.71
C THR A 174 -1.05 1.14 18.34
N PRO A 175 -1.53 2.10 19.16
CA PRO A 175 -1.22 3.52 18.97
C PRO A 175 0.29 3.81 18.88
N GLU A 176 1.10 3.10 19.66
CA GLU A 176 2.56 3.25 19.69
C GLU A 176 3.18 2.78 18.35
N VAL A 177 2.74 1.61 17.83
CA VAL A 177 3.20 1.08 16.55
C VAL A 177 2.81 2.02 15.41
N ILE A 178 1.55 2.45 15.34
CA ILE A 178 1.07 3.38 14.31
C ILE A 178 1.85 4.70 14.36
N ARG A 179 2.06 5.28 15.54
CA ARG A 179 2.86 6.49 15.69
C ARG A 179 4.32 6.27 15.30
N GLY A 180 4.91 5.14 15.67
CA GLY A 180 6.28 4.77 15.26
C GLY A 180 6.43 4.72 13.74
N VAL A 181 5.47 4.12 13.04
CA VAL A 181 5.42 4.09 11.57
C VAL A 181 5.33 5.51 10.98
N LEU A 182 4.45 6.35 11.51
CA LEU A 182 4.26 7.71 11.01
C LEU A 182 5.44 8.63 11.31
N ASN A 183 6.17 8.42 12.39
CA ASN A 183 7.39 9.16 12.71
C ASN A 183 8.53 8.86 11.72
N ALA A 184 8.48 7.75 11.00
CA ALA A 184 9.44 7.46 9.93
C ALA A 184 9.18 8.25 8.63
N VAL A 185 8.02 8.89 8.51
CA VAL A 185 7.71 9.76 7.37
C VAL A 185 8.42 11.11 7.56
N PRO A 186 9.25 11.55 6.60
CA PRO A 186 9.99 12.81 6.72
C PRO A 186 9.07 14.04 6.82
N ASP A 187 9.48 15.02 7.62
CA ASP A 187 8.81 16.32 7.69
C ASP A 187 8.73 17.02 6.33
N ASP A 188 9.75 16.83 5.49
CA ASP A 188 9.79 17.37 4.13
C ASP A 188 8.60 16.87 3.29
N PHE A 189 8.18 15.60 3.44
CA PHE A 189 6.99 15.09 2.77
C PHE A 189 5.70 15.68 3.34
N LEU A 190 5.60 15.75 4.66
CA LEU A 190 4.41 16.24 5.35
C LEU A 190 4.24 17.76 5.25
N SER A 191 5.32 18.50 4.97
CA SER A 191 5.31 19.95 4.71
C SER A 191 5.17 20.29 3.23
N SER A 192 5.00 19.32 2.36
CA SER A 192 4.89 19.56 0.92
C SER A 192 3.65 20.38 0.56
N ALA A 193 3.69 21.06 -0.60
CA ALA A 193 2.57 21.84 -1.10
C ALA A 193 1.27 21.02 -1.20
N ALA A 194 1.39 19.71 -1.46
CA ALA A 194 0.25 18.79 -1.57
C ALA A 194 -0.50 18.55 -0.25
N LEU A 195 0.12 18.83 0.91
CA LEU A 195 -0.48 18.67 2.23
C LEU A 195 -0.71 20.00 2.96
N ARG A 196 -0.07 21.10 2.53
CA ARG A 196 -0.23 22.41 3.19
C ARG A 196 -1.64 22.98 3.15
N SER A 197 -2.46 22.56 2.18
CA SER A 197 -3.87 22.91 2.15
C SER A 197 -4.70 22.22 3.23
N ASP A 198 -4.25 21.04 3.66
CA ASP A 198 -4.97 20.20 4.61
C ASP A 198 -4.46 20.38 6.04
N PHE A 199 -3.15 20.70 6.21
CA PHE A 199 -2.47 20.73 7.50
C PHE A 199 -1.53 21.94 7.66
N ASN A 200 -1.50 22.49 8.85
CA ASN A 200 -0.65 23.64 9.21
C ASN A 200 0.74 23.23 9.74
N SER A 201 0.97 21.94 9.98
CA SER A 201 2.27 21.41 10.43
C SER A 201 2.42 19.92 10.08
N PRO A 202 3.67 19.38 10.02
CA PRO A 202 3.94 17.96 9.90
C PRO A 202 3.27 17.13 10.99
N ASP A 203 3.27 17.61 12.22
CA ASP A 203 2.68 16.90 13.36
C ASP A 203 1.15 16.81 13.23
N ALA A 204 0.49 17.88 12.78
CA ALA A 204 -0.95 17.85 12.49
C ALA A 204 -1.28 16.83 11.39
N ALA A 205 -0.43 16.71 10.37
CA ALA A 205 -0.59 15.68 9.35
C ALA A 205 -0.40 14.28 9.95
N ARG A 206 0.67 14.03 10.74
CA ARG A 206 0.88 12.74 11.42
C ARG A 206 -0.29 12.36 12.31
N ASP A 207 -0.79 13.30 13.10
CA ASP A 207 -1.94 13.07 13.97
C ASP A 207 -3.18 12.66 13.17
N ARG A 208 -3.42 13.26 12.02
CA ARG A 208 -4.56 12.90 11.16
C ARG A 208 -4.43 11.51 10.55
N TYR A 209 -3.23 11.14 10.06
CA TYR A 209 -2.97 9.77 9.61
C TYR A 209 -3.11 8.77 10.74
N ALA A 210 -2.59 9.10 11.93
CA ALA A 210 -2.69 8.25 13.12
C ALA A 210 -4.15 8.04 13.53
N GLU A 211 -4.94 9.10 13.61
CA GLU A 211 -6.37 9.04 13.91
C GLU A 211 -7.11 8.13 12.92
N TYR A 212 -6.85 8.30 11.62
CA TYR A 212 -7.44 7.48 10.57
C TYR A 212 -7.13 6.00 10.76
N LEU A 213 -5.85 5.64 10.89
CA LEU A 213 -5.42 4.25 11.05
C LEU A 213 -5.92 3.64 12.37
N MET A 214 -5.80 4.37 13.49
CA MET A 214 -6.30 3.90 14.79
C MET A 214 -7.81 3.71 14.80
N THR A 215 -8.55 4.56 14.11
CA THR A 215 -10.01 4.45 14.03
C THR A 215 -10.43 3.26 13.20
N ARG A 216 -9.72 2.98 12.09
CA ARG A 216 -10.01 1.82 11.24
C ARG A 216 -9.74 0.50 11.94
N VAL A 217 -8.68 0.40 12.74
CA VAL A 217 -8.32 -0.87 13.42
C VAL A 217 -9.21 -1.16 14.64
N LYS A 218 -9.95 -0.17 15.17
CA LYS A 218 -10.90 -0.38 16.28
C LYS A 218 -12.17 -1.11 15.80
N ASN A 219 -12.72 -1.97 16.66
CA ASN A 219 -14.01 -2.61 16.41
C ASN A 219 -15.17 -1.60 16.37
N PRO A 220 -16.22 -1.85 15.55
CA PRO A 220 -16.30 -2.90 14.54
C PRO A 220 -15.45 -2.54 13.29
N ARG A 221 -14.84 -3.56 12.68
CA ARG A 221 -13.99 -3.42 11.49
C ARG A 221 -14.76 -3.81 10.24
N ALA A 222 -15.55 -2.89 9.70
CA ALA A 222 -16.40 -3.13 8.53
C ALA A 222 -15.61 -3.56 7.29
N PHE A 223 -14.34 -3.22 7.17
CA PHE A 223 -13.49 -3.66 6.07
C PHE A 223 -13.22 -5.18 6.10
N VAL A 224 -13.17 -5.78 7.29
CA VAL A 224 -13.02 -7.24 7.46
C VAL A 224 -14.29 -7.96 7.02
N ASP A 225 -15.45 -7.48 7.50
CA ASP A 225 -16.75 -8.05 7.13
C ASP A 225 -16.98 -7.97 5.61
N GLU A 226 -16.59 -6.86 4.98
CA GLU A 226 -16.67 -6.70 3.53
C GLU A 226 -15.73 -7.67 2.79
N ALA A 227 -14.50 -7.86 3.27
CA ALA A 227 -13.56 -8.78 2.64
C ALA A 227 -14.08 -10.23 2.70
N ILE A 228 -14.64 -10.66 3.82
CA ILE A 228 -15.28 -11.97 3.98
C ILE A 228 -16.47 -12.10 3.02
N ALA A 229 -17.38 -11.12 3.04
CA ALA A 229 -18.56 -11.14 2.18
C ALA A 229 -18.19 -11.12 0.68
N ALA A 230 -17.15 -10.39 0.31
CA ALA A 230 -16.66 -10.35 -1.08
C ALA A 230 -16.08 -11.70 -1.50
N LYS A 231 -15.32 -12.37 -0.64
CA LYS A 231 -14.82 -13.74 -0.87
C LYS A 231 -15.95 -14.72 -1.09
N ASP A 232 -16.97 -14.70 -0.23
CA ASP A 232 -18.14 -15.61 -0.32
C ASP A 232 -18.96 -15.38 -1.60
N ARG A 233 -19.12 -14.11 -2.00
CA ARG A 233 -19.77 -13.76 -3.29
C ARG A 233 -18.97 -14.31 -4.48
N GLY A 234 -17.66 -14.21 -4.46
CA GLY A 234 -16.76 -14.74 -5.49
C GLY A 234 -16.85 -16.26 -5.61
N ALA A 235 -16.86 -16.97 -4.48
CA ALA A 235 -17.00 -18.43 -4.43
C ALA A 235 -18.35 -18.93 -5.00
N ASN A 236 -19.42 -18.16 -4.86
CA ASN A 236 -20.74 -18.48 -5.33
C ASN A 236 -21.04 -18.05 -6.79
N THR A 237 -20.09 -17.37 -7.45
CA THR A 237 -20.27 -16.97 -8.86
C THR A 237 -19.99 -18.16 -9.78
N PRO A 238 -20.96 -18.67 -10.57
CA PRO A 238 -20.73 -19.78 -11.48
C PRO A 238 -19.63 -19.41 -12.49
N LEU A 239 -18.66 -20.29 -12.68
CA LEU A 239 -17.65 -20.15 -13.74
C LEU A 239 -18.38 -20.00 -15.08
N ARG A 240 -18.30 -18.82 -15.69
CA ARG A 240 -18.78 -18.63 -17.07
C ARG A 240 -17.98 -19.58 -17.96
N ARG A 241 -18.60 -20.69 -18.39
CA ARG A 241 -18.04 -21.53 -19.45
C ARG A 241 -17.82 -20.64 -20.67
N VAL A 242 -16.56 -20.38 -20.97
CA VAL A 242 -16.17 -19.82 -22.28
C VAL A 242 -16.49 -20.91 -23.28
N MET A 243 -17.64 -20.78 -23.96
CA MET A 243 -17.92 -21.61 -25.12
C MET A 243 -16.92 -21.20 -26.21
N SER A 244 -15.91 -22.04 -26.44
CA SER A 244 -15.06 -21.93 -27.60
C SER A 244 -15.97 -22.09 -28.83
N ARG A 245 -16.19 -21.00 -29.54
CA ARG A 245 -16.72 -21.09 -30.92
C ARG A 245 -15.63 -21.77 -31.76
N ARG A 246 -15.96 -22.96 -32.22
CA ARG A 246 -15.22 -23.62 -33.30
C ARG A 246 -15.54 -22.92 -34.63
#